data_19d3620709db4e3a18d8355d833bf3f3
#
_entry.id   19d3620709db4e3a18d8355d833bf3f3
#
_cell.length_a   1.000
_cell.length_b   1.000
_cell.length_c   1.000
_cell.angle_alpha   90.00
_cell.angle_beta   90.00
_cell.angle_gamma   90.00
#
_symmetry.space_group_name_H-M   'P 1'
#
loop_
_entity.id
_entity.type
_entity.pdbx_description
1 polymer ?
#
loop_
_entity_poly.entity_id
_entity_poly.type
_entity_poly.pdbx_seq_one_letter_code
_entity_poly.pdbx_strand_id
1 'polypeptide(L)'
;AEGATKHVTVAVTGARSEADALTVAHTVAQDNLCKTAFFGSDPNWGRIAMAVGRSAAEVAADHLSITISGVPMCRDGVAAGDRHAADLSGVDVLVEIDLGLGHGAAQVLTTDLSHGYVEENSAYSS
;
A
#
# COMPACT_ATOMS: atom_id res chain seq x y z
N ALA A 1 19.59 15.58 2.25
CA ALA A 1 20.84 15.20 2.08
C ALA A 1 20.87 14.10 1.18
N GLU A 2 21.97 13.92 0.70
CA GLU A 2 21.96 12.86 -0.04
C GLU A 2 21.46 11.80 0.76
N GLY A 3 20.85 10.91 0.24
CA GLY A 3 20.25 9.88 0.99
C GLY A 3 19.03 10.29 1.75
N ALA A 4 18.34 11.31 1.29
CA ALA A 4 17.05 11.61 1.90
C ALA A 4 16.21 10.36 1.85
N THR A 5 15.70 9.92 3.01
CA THR A 5 14.95 8.70 3.11
C THR A 5 13.51 8.95 2.66
N LYS A 6 13.04 8.13 1.76
CA LYS A 6 11.63 8.15 1.38
C LYS A 6 10.85 7.28 2.35
N HIS A 7 9.72 7.78 2.79
CA HIS A 7 8.84 7.08 3.72
C HIS A 7 7.57 6.69 2.98
N VAL A 8 7.25 5.42 2.95
CA VAL A 8 6.03 4.94 2.30
C VAL A 8 5.14 4.35 3.37
N THR A 9 3.95 4.93 3.51
CA THR A 9 2.93 4.41 4.40
C THR A 9 1.96 3.57 3.58
N VAL A 10 1.81 2.31 3.96
CA VAL A 10 0.83 1.41 3.35
C VAL A 10 -0.33 1.31 4.33
N ALA A 11 -1.44 1.94 3.99
CA ALA A 11 -2.62 2.01 4.84
C ALA A 11 -3.72 1.13 4.24
N VAL A 12 -4.18 0.15 5.00
CA VAL A 12 -5.19 -0.80 4.56
C VAL A 12 -6.45 -0.59 5.37
N THR A 13 -7.57 -0.50 4.67
CA THR A 13 -8.89 -0.42 5.29
C THR A 13 -9.81 -1.47 4.68
N GLY A 14 -10.99 -1.63 5.24
CA GLY A 14 -12.00 -2.51 4.66
C GLY A 14 -11.68 -3.98 4.77
N ALA A 15 -10.73 -4.37 5.60
CA ALA A 15 -10.40 -5.79 5.79
C ALA A 15 -11.43 -6.45 6.69
N ARG A 16 -11.50 -7.78 6.62
CA ARG A 16 -12.40 -8.54 7.49
C ARG A 16 -12.04 -8.40 8.96
N SER A 17 -10.75 -8.19 9.25
CA SER A 17 -10.28 -8.03 10.62
C SER A 17 -9.06 -7.14 10.62
N GLU A 18 -8.69 -6.65 11.80
CA GLU A 18 -7.46 -5.88 11.95
C GLU A 18 -6.25 -6.76 11.58
N ALA A 19 -6.29 -8.02 11.95
CA ALA A 19 -5.20 -8.95 11.64
C ALA A 19 -5.03 -9.09 10.13
N ASP A 20 -6.12 -9.21 9.40
CA ASP A 20 -6.06 -9.28 7.94
C ASP A 20 -5.52 -7.98 7.34
N ALA A 21 -5.96 -6.84 7.87
CA ALA A 21 -5.47 -5.55 7.39
C ALA A 21 -3.95 -5.44 7.59
N LEU A 22 -3.45 -5.86 8.74
CA LEU A 22 -2.02 -5.82 9.01
C LEU A 22 -1.25 -6.78 8.11
N THR A 23 -1.81 -7.97 7.87
CA THR A 23 -1.20 -8.94 6.98
C THR A 23 -1.05 -8.38 5.57
N VAL A 24 -2.08 -7.74 5.05
CA VAL A 24 -2.01 -7.14 3.71
C VAL A 24 -0.99 -6.01 3.69
N ALA A 25 -1.07 -5.10 4.67
CA ALA A 25 -0.16 -3.96 4.71
C ALA A 25 1.30 -4.41 4.77
N HIS A 26 1.57 -5.42 5.59
CA HIS A 26 2.93 -5.95 5.77
C HIS A 26 3.41 -6.63 4.49
N THR A 27 2.55 -7.42 3.86
CA THR A 27 2.90 -8.12 2.62
C THR A 27 3.28 -7.13 1.53
N VAL A 28 2.51 -6.06 1.37
CA VAL A 28 2.79 -5.04 0.37
C VAL A 28 4.06 -4.28 0.72
N ALA A 29 4.21 -3.88 1.98
CA ALA A 29 5.36 -3.08 2.40
C ALA A 29 6.67 -3.83 2.26
N GLN A 30 6.65 -5.17 2.38
CA GLN A 30 7.86 -5.99 2.27
C GLN A 30 8.08 -6.58 0.90
N ASP A 31 7.14 -6.41 -0.01
CA ASP A 31 7.27 -6.98 -1.35
C ASP A 31 8.37 -6.25 -2.13
N ASN A 32 9.34 -7.01 -2.64
CA ASN A 32 10.50 -6.41 -3.30
C ASN A 32 10.12 -5.64 -4.56
N LEU A 33 9.15 -6.15 -5.33
CA LEU A 33 8.71 -5.46 -6.53
C LEU A 33 7.97 -4.17 -6.20
N CYS A 34 7.17 -4.18 -5.14
CA CYS A 34 6.51 -2.97 -4.66
C CYS A 34 7.53 -1.95 -4.16
N LYS A 35 8.52 -2.40 -3.38
CA LYS A 35 9.56 -1.49 -2.89
C LYS A 35 10.32 -0.85 -4.04
N THR A 36 10.69 -1.64 -5.03
CA THR A 36 11.39 -1.11 -6.20
C THR A 36 10.56 -0.02 -6.88
N ALA A 37 9.26 -0.24 -7.00
CA ALA A 37 8.39 0.76 -7.60
C ALA A 37 8.28 2.01 -6.72
N PHE A 38 8.05 1.82 -5.41
CA PHE A 38 7.90 2.97 -4.51
C PHE A 38 9.13 3.86 -4.53
N PHE A 39 10.29 3.26 -4.37
CA PHE A 39 11.53 4.03 -4.25
C PHE A 39 12.06 4.47 -5.61
N GLY A 40 11.52 3.91 -6.70
CA GLY A 40 11.77 4.36 -8.05
C GLY A 40 10.74 5.36 -8.55
N SER A 41 9.86 5.82 -7.69
CA SER A 41 8.80 6.78 -8.02
C SER A 41 7.88 6.30 -9.13
N ASP A 42 7.61 4.99 -9.15
CA ASP A 42 6.73 4.37 -10.14
C ASP A 42 5.40 4.02 -9.47
N PRO A 43 4.28 4.65 -9.86
CA PRO A 43 2.97 4.36 -9.27
C PRO A 43 2.42 3.05 -9.83
N ASN A 44 3.09 1.96 -9.57
CA ASN A 44 2.79 0.66 -10.16
C ASN A 44 1.77 -0.08 -9.31
N TRP A 45 0.50 0.27 -9.47
CA TRP A 45 -0.55 -0.34 -8.68
C TRP A 45 -0.75 -1.82 -9.02
N GLY A 46 -0.33 -2.26 -10.20
CA GLY A 46 -0.41 -3.67 -10.55
C GLY A 46 0.43 -4.54 -9.63
N ARG A 47 1.63 -4.08 -9.28
CA ARG A 47 2.48 -4.80 -8.32
C ARG A 47 1.84 -4.84 -6.94
N ILE A 48 1.19 -3.74 -6.55
CA ILE A 48 0.48 -3.69 -5.27
C ILE A 48 -0.66 -4.70 -5.27
N ALA A 49 -1.46 -4.72 -6.35
CA ALA A 49 -2.59 -5.65 -6.45
C ALA A 49 -2.11 -7.09 -6.39
N MET A 50 -1.00 -7.40 -7.03
CA MET A 50 -0.44 -8.75 -6.98
C MET A 50 0.00 -9.13 -5.57
N ALA A 51 0.65 -8.21 -4.87
CA ALA A 51 1.06 -8.48 -3.49
C ALA A 51 -0.15 -8.71 -2.59
N VAL A 52 -1.20 -7.90 -2.75
CA VAL A 52 -2.45 -8.10 -2.02
C VAL A 52 -3.00 -9.49 -2.28
N GLY A 53 -3.02 -9.89 -3.56
CA GLY A 53 -3.59 -11.19 -3.95
C GLY A 53 -2.85 -12.38 -3.40
N ARG A 54 -1.53 -12.24 -3.16
CA ARG A 54 -0.77 -13.36 -2.59
C ARG A 54 -0.66 -13.31 -1.08
N SER A 55 -1.25 -12.31 -0.44
CA SER A 55 -1.23 -12.25 1.02
C SER A 55 -2.09 -13.38 1.59
N ALA A 56 -1.87 -13.68 2.86
CA ALA A 56 -2.64 -14.74 3.53
C ALA A 56 -4.03 -14.28 3.97
N ALA A 57 -4.34 -13.00 3.80
CA ALA A 57 -5.62 -12.45 4.24
C ALA A 57 -6.72 -12.77 3.23
N GLU A 58 -7.95 -12.64 3.66
CA GLU A 58 -9.08 -12.79 2.75
C GLU A 58 -9.20 -11.54 1.89
N VAL A 59 -9.16 -11.71 0.57
CA VAL A 59 -9.26 -10.61 -0.38
C VAL A 59 -10.16 -11.03 -1.54
N ALA A 60 -10.76 -10.04 -2.17
CA ALA A 60 -11.60 -10.27 -3.35
C ALA A 60 -11.24 -9.20 -4.37
N ALA A 61 -10.80 -9.63 -5.55
CA ALA A 61 -10.26 -8.72 -6.54
C ALA A 61 -11.26 -7.64 -6.95
N ASP A 62 -12.54 -7.99 -7.04
CA ASP A 62 -13.57 -7.05 -7.48
C ASP A 62 -14.00 -6.08 -6.38
N HIS A 63 -13.43 -6.18 -5.19
CA HIS A 63 -13.67 -5.23 -4.10
C HIS A 63 -12.45 -4.36 -3.82
N LEU A 64 -11.34 -4.59 -4.53
CA LEU A 64 -10.07 -3.96 -4.22
C LEU A 64 -10.00 -2.56 -4.85
N SER A 65 -9.66 -1.57 -4.02
CA SER A 65 -9.42 -0.21 -4.50
C SER A 65 -8.07 0.25 -3.98
N ILE A 66 -7.31 0.93 -4.83
CA ILE A 66 -5.96 1.38 -4.50
C ILE A 66 -5.83 2.85 -4.91
N THR A 67 -5.32 3.66 -3.98
CA THR A 67 -5.06 5.08 -4.21
C THR A 67 -3.60 5.34 -3.83
N ILE A 68 -2.88 6.05 -4.67
CA ILE A 68 -1.48 6.40 -4.41
C ILE A 68 -1.34 7.91 -4.45
N SER A 69 -0.81 8.49 -3.38
CA SER A 69 -0.61 9.95 -3.26
C SER A 69 -1.88 10.72 -3.60
N GLY A 70 -3.02 10.21 -3.14
CA GLY A 70 -4.31 10.85 -3.36
C GLY A 70 -4.93 10.61 -4.72
N VAL A 71 -4.27 9.86 -5.60
CA VAL A 71 -4.77 9.61 -6.95
C VAL A 71 -5.31 8.19 -7.04
N PRO A 72 -6.60 8.01 -7.36
CA PRO A 72 -7.16 6.65 -7.51
C PRO A 72 -6.47 5.91 -8.65
N MET A 73 -6.01 4.70 -8.37
CA MET A 73 -5.36 3.83 -9.35
C MET A 73 -6.29 2.75 -9.84
N CYS A 74 -7.04 2.15 -8.91
CA CYS A 74 -8.08 1.20 -9.27
C CYS A 74 -9.22 1.32 -8.27
N ARG A 75 -10.43 0.99 -8.73
CA ARG A 75 -11.64 1.03 -7.91
C ARG A 75 -12.44 -0.20 -8.22
N ASP A 76 -12.78 -0.95 -7.18
CA ASP A 76 -13.54 -2.20 -7.31
C ASP A 76 -12.91 -3.12 -8.35
N GLY A 77 -11.59 -3.21 -8.33
CA GLY A 77 -10.84 -4.11 -9.19
C GLY A 77 -10.58 -3.60 -10.60
N VAL A 78 -11.06 -2.40 -10.94
CA VAL A 78 -10.95 -1.87 -12.30
C VAL A 78 -10.05 -0.63 -12.29
N ALA A 79 -9.19 -0.52 -13.29
CA ALA A 79 -8.31 0.64 -13.41
C ALA A 79 -9.13 1.92 -13.40
N ALA A 80 -8.65 2.92 -12.66
CA ALA A 80 -9.37 4.18 -12.50
C ALA A 80 -8.35 5.31 -12.47
N GLY A 81 -8.76 6.46 -12.95
CA GLY A 81 -7.91 7.64 -12.90
C GLY A 81 -6.72 7.57 -13.84
N ASP A 82 -5.84 8.53 -13.66
CA ASP A 82 -4.62 8.64 -14.47
C ASP A 82 -3.43 8.39 -13.54
N ARG A 83 -2.79 7.24 -13.69
CA ARG A 83 -1.66 6.88 -12.83
C ARG A 83 -0.53 7.89 -12.93
N HIS A 84 -0.42 8.60 -14.05
CA HIS A 84 0.66 9.57 -14.21
C HIS A 84 0.41 10.84 -13.39
N ALA A 85 -0.78 11.01 -12.83
CA ALA A 85 -1.06 12.14 -11.94
C ALA A 85 -0.52 11.91 -10.54
N ALA A 86 -0.16 10.67 -10.17
CA ALA A 86 0.38 10.40 -8.84
C ALA A 86 1.83 10.85 -8.77
N ASP A 87 2.14 11.64 -7.75
CA ASP A 87 3.49 12.16 -7.56
C ASP A 87 4.15 11.42 -6.40
N LEU A 88 5.12 10.60 -6.73
CA LEU A 88 5.87 9.83 -5.74
C LEU A 88 7.26 10.41 -5.51
N SER A 89 7.54 11.61 -6.01
CA SER A 89 8.88 12.18 -5.92
C SER A 89 9.19 12.74 -4.54
N GLY A 90 8.18 13.00 -3.72
CA GLY A 90 8.40 13.54 -2.39
C GLY A 90 8.95 12.51 -1.41
N VAL A 91 9.25 12.98 -0.21
CA VAL A 91 9.75 12.12 0.86
C VAL A 91 8.66 11.18 1.36
N ASP A 92 7.44 11.68 1.45
CA ASP A 92 6.34 10.90 2.00
C ASP A 92 5.41 10.45 0.89
N VAL A 93 5.16 9.15 0.83
CA VAL A 93 4.23 8.55 -0.13
C VAL A 93 3.18 7.79 0.66
N LEU A 94 1.91 8.03 0.32
CA LEU A 94 0.80 7.31 0.96
C LEU A 94 0.18 6.36 -0.06
N VAL A 95 0.16 5.09 0.29
CA VAL A 95 -0.51 4.05 -0.49
C VAL A 95 -1.71 3.60 0.32
N GLU A 96 -2.90 3.78 -0.23
CA GLU A 96 -4.14 3.41 0.44
C GLU A 96 -4.78 2.26 -0.29
N ILE A 97 -5.08 1.20 0.46
CA ILE A 97 -5.66 -0.04 -0.08
C ILE A 97 -6.95 -0.29 0.69
N ASP A 98 -8.07 -0.31 -0.04
CA ASP A 98 -9.37 -0.62 0.55
C ASP A 98 -9.79 -1.98 0.05
N LEU A 99 -9.95 -2.94 0.95
CA LEU A 99 -10.33 -4.30 0.59
C LEU A 99 -11.83 -4.47 0.41
N GLY A 100 -12.63 -3.55 0.93
CA GLY A 100 -14.07 -3.55 0.71
C GLY A 100 -14.83 -4.72 1.33
N LEU A 101 -14.28 -5.37 2.35
CA LEU A 101 -14.86 -6.58 2.93
C LEU A 101 -15.36 -6.39 4.36
N GLY A 102 -14.95 -5.34 5.04
CA GLY A 102 -15.30 -5.15 6.44
C GLY A 102 -14.77 -3.84 6.97
N HIS A 103 -14.40 -3.81 8.25
CA HIS A 103 -13.97 -2.61 8.92
C HIS A 103 -12.56 -2.70 9.50
N GLY A 104 -11.82 -3.76 9.20
CA GLY A 104 -10.46 -3.90 9.69
C GLY A 104 -9.54 -2.89 9.05
N ALA A 105 -8.64 -2.32 9.84
CA ALA A 105 -7.71 -1.30 9.37
C ALA A 105 -6.36 -1.44 10.06
N ALA A 106 -5.29 -1.15 9.33
CA ALA A 106 -3.93 -1.15 9.85
C ALA A 106 -3.05 -0.39 8.89
N GLN A 107 -1.89 0.01 9.34
CA GLN A 107 -0.92 0.62 8.45
C GLN A 107 0.48 0.16 8.81
N VAL A 108 1.36 0.19 7.81
CA VAL A 108 2.76 -0.18 7.96
C VAL A 108 3.59 0.90 7.28
N LEU A 109 4.64 1.33 7.96
CA LEU A 109 5.58 2.28 7.38
C LEU A 109 6.80 1.51 6.89
N THR A 110 7.22 1.76 5.66
CA THR A 110 8.47 1.22 5.14
C THR A 110 9.32 2.36 4.60
N THR A 111 10.63 2.19 4.70
CA THR A 111 11.58 3.20 4.25
C THR A 111 12.55 2.56 3.28
N ASP A 112 13.30 3.41 2.59
CA ASP A 112 14.31 2.93 1.65
C ASP A 112 15.67 2.70 2.33
N LEU A 113 15.69 2.57 3.65
CA LEU A 113 16.91 2.19 4.32
C LEU A 113 17.33 0.81 3.87
N SER A 114 18.62 0.61 3.83
CA SER A 114 19.20 -0.54 3.15
C SER A 114 18.70 -1.87 3.66
N HIS A 115 18.20 -1.93 4.84
CA HIS A 115 17.79 -3.20 5.40
C HIS A 115 16.30 -3.43 5.40
N GLY A 116 15.57 -2.62 4.65
CA GLY A 116 14.14 -2.84 4.53
C GLY A 116 13.40 -2.65 5.83
N TYR A 117 13.76 -1.63 6.57
CA TYR A 117 13.12 -1.35 7.84
C TYR A 117 11.61 -1.21 7.64
N VAL A 118 10.84 -1.88 8.49
CA VAL A 118 9.39 -1.83 8.45
C VAL A 118 8.89 -1.62 9.88
N GLU A 119 8.06 -0.61 10.03
CA GLU A 119 7.45 -0.32 11.33
C GLU A 119 5.95 -0.54 11.22
N GLU A 120 5.40 -1.33 12.14
CA GLU A 120 4.00 -1.71 12.10
C GLU A 120 3.18 -0.87 13.05
N ASN A 121 2.00 -0.52 12.61
CA ASN A 121 1.02 0.14 13.46
C ASN A 121 -0.35 -0.44 13.13
N SER A 122 -0.90 -1.22 14.03
CA SER A 122 -2.10 -1.98 13.75
C SER A 122 -3.38 -1.21 14.02
N ALA A 123 -3.29 0.04 14.50
CA ALA A 123 -4.52 0.73 14.87
C ALA A 123 -4.60 2.04 14.21
N TYR A 124 -5.69 2.29 13.69
CA TYR A 124 -5.99 3.59 13.36
C TYR A 124 -6.67 4.19 14.47
N SER A 125 -6.76 3.82 15.41
CA SER A 125 -7.35 4.27 16.29
C SER A 125 -7.59 5.17 16.67
N SER A 126 -7.73 5.37 16.56
CA SER A 126 -8.07 6.00 17.02
C SER A 126 -8.34 6.37 17.88
#